data_1f45a7315dce7c69f8632159d69210dd
#
_entry.id   1f45a7315dce7c69f8632159d69210dd
#
_cell.length_a   1.000
_cell.length_b   1.000
_cell.length_c   1.000
_cell.angle_alpha   90.00
_cell.angle_beta   90.00
_cell.angle_gamma   90.00
#
_symmetry.space_group_name_H-M   'P 1'
#
loop_
_entity.id
_entity.type
_entity.pdbx_description
1 polymer ?
#
loop_
_entity_poly.entity_id
_entity_poly.type
_entity_poly.pdbx_seq_one_letter_code
_entity_poly.pdbx_strand_id
1 'polypeptide(L)'
;RRQRQMCIRDSSYPATKEQLITSLMQTLSITNDGLMGSNDSTHVRSFSRYEYYLLEQAISDQNWIQPLTEKSEKELKPLIVPGKGKALRVYPWNITLLRNTLVMHEGKQAEIKNDTLYIDGKPTQHCFFTKDYYWMASNNSVNLSDSRLFGFVPQDHIIGKASLIWFSKEKGTGIFDGYRWNRFFQSVK
;
A
#
# COMPACT_ATOMS: atom_id res chain seq x y z
N ARG A 1 -6.54 -12.69 1.92
CA ARG A 1 -7.85 -12.01 1.75
C ARG A 1 -8.12 -10.93 2.81
N ARG A 2 -7.76 -11.11 4.09
CA ARG A 2 -8.00 -10.11 5.16
C ARG A 2 -7.15 -8.83 5.06
N GLN A 3 -5.94 -8.87 4.50
CA GLN A 3 -5.10 -7.69 4.34
C GLN A 3 -5.61 -6.70 3.28
N ARG A 4 -6.33 -7.18 2.23
CA ARG A 4 -6.99 -6.29 1.26
C ARG A 4 -8.12 -5.46 1.88
N GLN A 5 -8.82 -5.97 2.88
CA GLN A 5 -9.93 -5.27 3.51
C GLN A 5 -9.52 -4.07 4.39
N MET A 6 -8.30 -4.03 4.92
CA MET A 6 -7.84 -2.91 5.76
C MET A 6 -7.47 -1.64 4.97
N CYS A 7 -7.33 -1.73 3.65
CA CYS A 7 -6.96 -0.59 2.79
C CYS A 7 -8.08 -0.11 1.85
N ILE A 8 -9.25 -0.73 1.92
CA ILE A 8 -10.38 -0.43 1.05
C ILE A 8 -11.38 0.45 1.80
N ARG A 9 -11.84 1.51 1.16
CA ARG A 9 -12.96 2.32 1.60
C ARG A 9 -14.11 2.17 0.63
N ASP A 10 -15.18 1.55 1.10
CA ASP A 10 -16.44 1.56 0.39
C ASP A 10 -17.01 2.98 0.48
N SER A 11 -17.29 3.58 -0.65
CA SER A 11 -17.77 4.94 -0.74
C SER A 11 -19.06 4.99 -1.53
N SER A 12 -20.03 5.74 -1.03
CA SER A 12 -21.30 5.98 -1.70
C SER A 12 -21.32 7.36 -2.37
N TYR A 13 -21.96 7.44 -3.52
CA TYR A 13 -22.17 8.68 -4.25
C TYR A 13 -23.45 8.61 -5.09
N PRO A 14 -24.08 9.78 -5.45
CA PRO A 14 -25.27 9.80 -6.26
C PRO A 14 -25.06 9.20 -7.65
N ALA A 15 -26.00 8.40 -8.14
CA ALA A 15 -25.93 7.78 -9.46
C ALA A 15 -25.74 8.81 -10.61
N THR A 16 -26.26 10.02 -10.43
CA THR A 16 -26.09 11.14 -11.37
C THR A 16 -24.63 11.59 -11.54
N LYS A 17 -23.73 11.22 -10.62
CA LYS A 17 -22.30 11.57 -10.65
C LYS A 17 -21.40 10.46 -11.20
N GLU A 18 -21.98 9.34 -11.68
CA GLU A 18 -21.22 8.20 -12.22
C GLU A 18 -20.28 8.59 -13.36
N GLN A 19 -20.78 9.38 -14.32
CA GLN A 19 -19.95 9.83 -15.45
C GLN A 19 -18.77 10.70 -15.00
N LEU A 20 -19.02 11.57 -14.00
CA LEU A 20 -17.96 12.42 -13.43
C LEU A 20 -16.91 11.58 -12.69
N ILE A 21 -17.32 10.63 -11.87
CA ILE A 21 -16.38 9.71 -11.18
C ILE A 21 -15.57 8.91 -12.21
N THR A 22 -16.20 8.37 -13.25
CA THR A 22 -15.51 7.61 -14.26
C THR A 22 -14.47 8.46 -15.01
N SER A 23 -14.79 9.70 -15.36
CA SER A 23 -13.85 10.62 -16.00
C SER A 23 -12.68 11.00 -15.07
N LEU A 24 -12.97 11.24 -13.79
CA LEU A 24 -11.93 11.50 -12.78
C LEU A 24 -11.02 10.29 -12.57
N MET A 25 -11.57 9.09 -12.50
CA MET A 25 -10.79 7.85 -12.39
C MET A 25 -9.84 7.69 -13.59
N GLN A 26 -10.31 7.96 -14.81
CA GLN A 26 -9.44 7.95 -16.00
C GLN A 26 -8.33 8.99 -15.91
N THR A 27 -8.66 10.23 -15.54
CA THR A 27 -7.69 11.32 -15.39
C THR A 27 -6.63 11.02 -14.31
N LEU A 28 -7.04 10.41 -13.20
CA LEU A 28 -6.19 10.05 -12.07
C LEU A 28 -5.51 8.69 -12.25
N SER A 29 -5.72 8.03 -13.40
CA SER A 29 -5.20 6.68 -13.70
C SER A 29 -5.63 5.63 -12.66
N ILE A 30 -6.83 5.77 -12.11
CA ILE A 30 -7.44 4.80 -11.20
C ILE A 30 -8.05 3.69 -12.05
N THR A 31 -7.47 2.49 -11.99
CA THR A 31 -7.90 1.33 -12.79
C THR A 31 -8.82 0.38 -12.03
N ASN A 32 -9.20 0.75 -10.81
CA ASN A 32 -10.02 -0.10 -9.95
C ASN A 32 -11.50 -0.07 -10.41
N ASP A 33 -12.00 -1.21 -10.89
CA ASP A 33 -13.41 -1.40 -11.25
C ASP A 33 -14.22 -1.97 -10.05
N GLY A 34 -14.06 -1.37 -8.90
CA GLY A 34 -14.62 -1.82 -7.63
C GLY A 34 -16.08 -1.44 -7.41
N LEU A 35 -16.95 -1.42 -8.44
CA LEU A 35 -18.38 -1.21 -8.24
C LEU A 35 -18.97 -2.38 -7.44
N MET A 36 -19.40 -2.10 -6.21
CA MET A 36 -19.91 -3.08 -5.24
C MET A 36 -21.42 -3.20 -5.27
N GLY A 37 -22.11 -2.13 -5.65
CA GLY A 37 -23.57 -2.10 -5.73
C GLY A 37 -24.05 -0.80 -6.37
N SER A 38 -25.21 -0.89 -6.99
CA SER A 38 -25.89 0.27 -7.55
C SER A 38 -27.41 0.13 -7.36
N ASN A 39 -28.07 1.25 -7.10
CA ASN A 39 -29.51 1.40 -7.20
C ASN A 39 -29.81 2.67 -8.00
N ASP A 40 -31.09 2.97 -8.21
CA ASP A 40 -31.53 4.10 -9.04
C ASP A 40 -31.03 5.48 -8.55
N SER A 41 -30.64 5.59 -7.29
CA SER A 41 -30.25 6.86 -6.67
C SER A 41 -28.80 6.93 -6.21
N THR A 42 -28.20 5.79 -5.89
CA THR A 42 -26.87 5.75 -5.25
C THR A 42 -26.03 4.59 -5.76
N HIS A 43 -24.78 4.85 -6.05
CA HIS A 43 -23.76 3.85 -6.34
C HIS A 43 -22.83 3.69 -5.17
N VAL A 44 -22.33 2.47 -4.97
CA VAL A 44 -21.30 2.12 -3.98
C VAL A 44 -20.10 1.54 -4.71
N ARG A 45 -18.95 2.15 -4.50
CA ARG A 45 -17.69 1.72 -5.10
C ARG A 45 -16.60 1.62 -4.07
N SER A 46 -15.77 0.58 -4.17
CA SER A 46 -14.62 0.38 -3.31
C SER A 46 -13.39 1.09 -3.87
N PHE A 47 -12.76 1.92 -3.06
CA PHE A 47 -11.48 2.57 -3.38
C PHE A 47 -10.42 2.18 -2.36
N SER A 48 -9.17 2.11 -2.79
CA SER A 48 -8.06 2.12 -1.84
C SER A 48 -8.00 3.47 -1.12
N ARG A 49 -7.34 3.55 0.04
CA ARG A 49 -7.18 4.83 0.77
C ARG A 49 -6.54 5.92 -0.09
N TYR A 50 -5.63 5.53 -0.96
CA TYR A 50 -4.95 6.47 -1.84
C TYR A 50 -5.84 6.93 -2.99
N GLU A 51 -6.55 6.03 -3.64
CA GLU A 51 -7.53 6.38 -4.69
C GLU A 51 -8.62 7.30 -4.13
N TYR A 52 -9.13 6.98 -2.94
CA TYR A 52 -10.08 7.85 -2.26
C TYR A 52 -9.50 9.24 -1.97
N TYR A 53 -8.26 9.30 -1.47
CA TYR A 53 -7.56 10.57 -1.24
C TYR A 53 -7.40 11.40 -2.52
N LEU A 54 -7.02 10.76 -3.64
CA LEU A 54 -6.90 11.45 -4.94
C LEU A 54 -8.26 12.00 -5.41
N LEU A 55 -9.32 11.20 -5.26
CA LEU A 55 -10.68 11.63 -5.59
C LEU A 55 -11.13 12.77 -4.69
N GLU A 56 -10.90 12.70 -3.39
CA GLU A 56 -11.22 13.75 -2.42
C GLU A 56 -10.52 15.06 -2.77
N GLN A 57 -9.25 15.03 -3.19
CA GLN A 57 -8.52 16.22 -3.66
C GLN A 57 -9.10 16.80 -4.96
N ALA A 58 -9.52 15.95 -5.89
CA ALA A 58 -10.09 16.37 -7.17
C ALA A 58 -11.53 16.90 -7.05
N ILE A 59 -12.24 16.51 -5.98
CA ILE A 59 -13.66 16.86 -5.73
C ILE A 59 -13.80 17.92 -4.62
N SER A 60 -12.75 18.61 -4.26
CA SER A 60 -12.60 19.43 -3.03
C SER A 60 -13.76 20.38 -2.72
N ASP A 61 -14.56 20.78 -3.69
CA ASP A 61 -15.67 21.71 -3.50
C ASP A 61 -17.06 21.06 -3.30
N GLN A 62 -17.17 19.71 -3.33
CA GLN A 62 -18.47 19.04 -3.26
C GLN A 62 -18.40 17.74 -2.46
N ASN A 63 -18.87 17.74 -1.23
CA ASN A 63 -18.97 16.57 -0.32
C ASN A 63 -20.04 15.54 -0.75
N TRP A 64 -20.09 15.17 -2.04
CA TRP A 64 -21.07 14.23 -2.55
C TRP A 64 -20.57 12.76 -2.60
N ILE A 65 -19.29 12.52 -2.38
CA ILE A 65 -18.73 11.18 -2.17
C ILE A 65 -18.48 10.97 -0.67
N GLN A 66 -19.09 9.95 -0.09
CA GLN A 66 -18.99 9.71 1.35
C GLN A 66 -18.50 8.28 1.60
N PRO A 67 -17.51 8.10 2.49
CA PRO A 67 -17.14 6.76 2.94
C PRO A 67 -18.29 6.17 3.77
N LEU A 68 -18.65 4.91 3.47
CA LEU A 68 -19.65 4.16 4.24
C LEU A 68 -19.15 3.76 5.63
N THR A 69 -17.83 3.70 5.80
CA THR A 69 -17.22 3.45 7.10
C THR A 69 -16.87 4.80 7.73
N GLU A 70 -17.42 5.07 8.91
CA GLU A 70 -17.06 6.25 9.68
C GLU A 70 -15.53 6.40 9.73
N LYS A 71 -15.05 7.65 9.59
CA LYS A 71 -13.67 8.02 9.89
C LYS A 71 -13.39 7.59 11.33
N SER A 72 -12.99 6.36 11.53
CA SER A 72 -12.27 6.02 12.74
C SER A 72 -11.00 6.86 12.68
N GLU A 73 -11.01 8.02 13.31
CA GLU A 73 -9.83 8.81 13.68
C GLU A 73 -9.00 8.03 14.72
N LYS A 74 -8.73 6.78 14.41
CA LYS A 74 -7.70 6.06 15.13
C LYS A 74 -6.41 6.72 14.70
N GLU A 75 -5.85 7.51 15.60
CA GLU A 75 -4.49 8.00 15.47
C GLU A 75 -3.61 6.91 14.85
N LEU A 76 -3.01 7.22 13.72
CA LEU A 76 -2.09 6.29 13.07
C LEU A 76 -0.95 6.04 14.05
N LYS A 77 -0.91 4.84 14.62
CA LYS A 77 0.18 4.45 15.48
C LYS A 77 1.48 4.43 14.67
N PRO A 78 2.60 4.91 15.21
CA PRO A 78 3.85 4.97 14.50
C PRO A 78 4.30 3.56 14.08
N LEU A 79 4.62 3.40 12.80
CA LEU A 79 5.19 2.17 12.27
C LEU A 79 6.69 2.15 12.61
N ILE A 80 7.08 1.31 13.58
CA ILE A 80 8.48 1.13 13.94
C ILE A 80 9.06 0.02 13.06
N VAL A 81 10.09 0.36 12.30
CA VAL A 81 10.79 -0.58 11.43
C VAL A 81 11.79 -1.39 12.26
N PRO A 82 11.80 -2.74 12.14
CA PRO A 82 12.72 -3.57 12.89
C PRO A 82 14.19 -3.28 12.54
N GLY A 83 15.05 -3.30 13.56
CA GLY A 83 16.50 -3.20 13.41
C GLY A 83 17.20 -4.39 14.06
N LYS A 84 18.37 -4.75 13.52
CA LYS A 84 19.18 -5.86 14.00
C LYS A 84 19.47 -5.74 15.51
N GLY A 85 19.14 -6.78 16.26
CA GLY A 85 19.39 -6.86 17.70
C GLY A 85 18.56 -5.92 18.57
N LYS A 86 17.66 -5.10 17.98
CA LYS A 86 16.79 -4.20 18.74
C LYS A 86 15.48 -4.88 19.11
N ALA A 87 15.08 -4.73 20.37
CA ALA A 87 13.80 -5.22 20.85
C ALA A 87 12.66 -4.38 20.29
N LEU A 88 11.67 -5.01 19.66
CA LEU A 88 10.46 -4.37 19.19
C LEU A 88 9.25 -4.91 19.93
N ARG A 89 8.51 -4.03 20.59
CA ARG A 89 7.32 -4.43 21.35
C ARG A 89 6.17 -4.81 20.44
N VAL A 90 5.50 -5.91 20.80
CA VAL A 90 4.31 -6.42 20.11
C VAL A 90 3.08 -5.69 20.64
N TYR A 91 2.25 -5.19 19.72
CA TYR A 91 0.98 -4.55 19.99
C TYR A 91 -0.09 -5.16 19.08
N PRO A 92 -1.39 -5.07 19.41
CA PRO A 92 -2.45 -5.59 18.55
C PRO A 92 -2.43 -5.04 17.12
N TRP A 93 -1.95 -3.82 16.92
CA TRP A 93 -1.90 -3.17 15.60
C TRP A 93 -0.69 -3.57 14.75
N ASN A 94 0.42 -4.08 15.35
CA ASN A 94 1.61 -4.49 14.61
C ASN A 94 1.84 -6.01 14.60
N ILE A 95 1.11 -6.78 15.41
CA ILE A 95 1.32 -8.21 15.65
C ILE A 95 1.35 -9.04 14.34
N THR A 96 0.43 -8.77 13.42
CA THR A 96 0.36 -9.49 12.14
C THR A 96 1.58 -9.21 11.27
N LEU A 97 2.02 -7.94 11.22
CA LEU A 97 3.18 -7.53 10.45
C LEU A 97 4.46 -8.17 11.00
N LEU A 98 4.64 -8.15 12.32
CA LEU A 98 5.78 -8.78 12.99
C LEU A 98 5.78 -10.29 12.81
N ARG A 99 4.64 -10.94 12.98
CA ARG A 99 4.49 -12.39 12.75
C ARG A 99 4.90 -12.76 11.33
N ASN A 100 4.42 -12.04 10.32
CA ASN A 100 4.76 -12.31 8.93
C ASN A 100 6.26 -12.13 8.66
N THR A 101 6.87 -11.08 9.22
CA THR A 101 8.31 -10.82 9.09
C THR A 101 9.14 -11.96 9.72
N LEU A 102 8.77 -12.43 10.90
CA LEU A 102 9.45 -13.54 11.58
C LEU A 102 9.37 -14.82 10.77
N VAL A 103 8.20 -15.15 10.22
CA VAL A 103 8.02 -16.37 9.43
C VAL A 103 8.73 -16.29 8.08
N MET A 104 8.58 -15.17 7.37
CA MET A 104 9.07 -15.05 5.98
C MET A 104 10.57 -14.80 5.89
N HIS A 105 11.15 -14.08 6.86
CA HIS A 105 12.52 -13.56 6.75
C HIS A 105 13.47 -14.01 7.85
N GLU A 106 12.95 -14.44 9.01
CA GLU A 106 13.75 -14.91 10.14
C GLU A 106 13.70 -16.44 10.29
N GLY A 107 12.87 -17.13 9.50
CA GLY A 107 12.72 -18.58 9.54
C GLY A 107 12.15 -19.13 10.87
N LYS A 108 11.49 -18.27 11.66
CA LYS A 108 10.90 -18.66 12.94
C LYS A 108 9.49 -19.17 12.78
N GLN A 109 9.10 -20.11 13.63
CA GLN A 109 7.71 -20.50 13.75
C GLN A 109 6.97 -19.45 14.61
N ALA A 110 6.10 -18.69 13.98
CA ALA A 110 5.33 -17.65 14.68
C ALA A 110 3.84 -17.75 14.36
N GLU A 111 3.02 -17.75 15.39
CA GLU A 111 1.57 -17.83 15.31
C GLU A 111 0.91 -16.83 16.27
N ILE A 112 -0.33 -16.45 15.94
CA ILE A 112 -1.13 -15.54 16.77
C ILE A 112 -2.30 -16.33 17.34
N LYS A 113 -2.38 -16.37 18.67
CA LYS A 113 -3.49 -16.99 19.42
C LYS A 113 -4.00 -15.98 20.46
N ASN A 114 -5.31 -15.71 20.46
CA ASN A 114 -5.93 -14.79 21.43
C ASN A 114 -5.18 -13.45 21.56
N ASP A 115 -4.90 -12.79 20.43
CA ASP A 115 -4.16 -11.52 20.35
C ASP A 115 -2.74 -11.55 20.95
N THR A 116 -2.20 -12.75 21.19
CA THR A 116 -0.85 -12.95 21.69
C THR A 116 0.04 -13.60 20.62
N LEU A 117 1.23 -13.05 20.43
CA LEU A 117 2.22 -13.63 19.52
C LEU A 117 3.00 -14.74 20.23
N TYR A 118 3.04 -15.90 19.60
CA TYR A 118 3.86 -17.03 20.00
C TYR A 118 5.00 -17.18 19.01
N ILE A 119 6.24 -17.28 19.52
CA ILE A 119 7.43 -17.58 18.73
C ILE A 119 8.01 -18.88 19.25
N ASP A 120 8.16 -19.88 18.36
CA ASP A 120 8.64 -21.22 18.71
C ASP A 120 7.87 -21.83 19.90
N GLY A 121 6.56 -21.63 19.91
CA GLY A 121 5.64 -22.12 20.94
C GLY A 121 5.60 -21.31 22.25
N LYS A 122 6.37 -20.24 22.38
CA LYS A 122 6.43 -19.40 23.59
C LYS A 122 5.73 -18.05 23.36
N PRO A 123 4.83 -17.62 24.27
CA PRO A 123 4.22 -16.31 24.17
C PRO A 123 5.27 -15.21 24.38
N THR A 124 5.21 -14.16 23.57
CA THR A 124 6.19 -13.08 23.64
C THR A 124 5.54 -11.72 23.48
N GLN A 125 6.06 -10.74 24.21
CA GLN A 125 5.68 -9.34 24.08
C GLN A 125 6.72 -8.51 23.31
N HIS A 126 7.89 -9.07 23.03
CA HIS A 126 8.97 -8.42 22.31
C HIS A 126 9.56 -9.36 21.26
N CYS A 127 9.82 -8.83 20.08
CA CYS A 127 10.50 -9.52 19.00
C CYS A 127 11.92 -8.99 18.84
N PHE A 128 12.84 -9.87 18.49
CA PHE A 128 14.20 -9.56 18.09
C PHE A 128 14.43 -10.06 16.68
N PHE A 129 15.13 -9.24 15.89
CA PHE A 129 15.42 -9.53 14.49
C PHE A 129 16.93 -9.66 14.30
N THR A 130 17.32 -10.56 13.39
CA THR A 130 18.74 -10.81 13.08
C THR A 130 19.27 -9.88 12.00
N LYS A 131 18.37 -9.18 11.28
CA LYS A 131 18.67 -8.28 10.17
C LYS A 131 18.09 -6.91 10.41
N ASP A 132 18.60 -5.91 9.67
CA ASP A 132 17.96 -4.63 9.50
C ASP A 132 16.87 -4.72 8.43
N TYR A 133 15.79 -3.98 8.63
CA TYR A 133 14.64 -3.96 7.74
C TYR A 133 14.35 -2.55 7.24
N TYR A 134 13.61 -2.48 6.14
CA TYR A 134 13.23 -1.23 5.49
C TYR A 134 11.74 -1.24 5.16
N TRP A 135 11.16 -0.07 5.17
CA TRP A 135 9.82 0.15 4.62
C TRP A 135 9.98 0.82 3.26
N MET A 136 9.69 0.08 2.21
CA MET A 136 9.82 0.52 0.82
C MET A 136 8.48 1.01 0.32
N ALA A 137 8.44 2.21 -0.26
CA ALA A 137 7.24 2.79 -0.86
C ALA A 137 7.47 3.07 -2.34
N SER A 138 6.54 2.63 -3.18
CA SER A 138 6.53 2.93 -4.60
C SER A 138 5.82 4.26 -4.86
N ASN A 139 6.31 5.03 -5.84
CA ASN A 139 5.61 6.20 -6.36
C ASN A 139 4.33 5.82 -7.12
N ASN A 140 4.23 4.59 -7.59
CA ASN A 140 3.02 4.06 -8.21
C ASN A 140 2.15 3.40 -7.14
N SER A 141 1.35 4.22 -6.48
CA SER A 141 0.47 3.81 -5.38
C SER A 141 -0.79 3.07 -5.83
N VAL A 142 -1.14 3.13 -7.11
CA VAL A 142 -2.28 2.40 -7.68
C VAL A 142 -1.95 0.92 -7.81
N ASN A 143 -0.71 0.59 -8.16
CA ASN A 143 -0.22 -0.79 -8.19
C ASN A 143 0.60 -1.06 -6.93
N LEU A 144 -0.05 -1.53 -5.88
CA LEU A 144 0.51 -1.77 -4.54
C LEU A 144 1.57 -2.90 -4.54
N SER A 145 2.67 -2.71 -5.26
CA SER A 145 3.81 -3.64 -5.26
C SER A 145 4.93 -3.13 -4.35
N ASP A 146 4.60 -2.78 -3.11
CA ASP A 146 5.54 -2.25 -2.11
C ASP A 146 5.25 -2.76 -0.69
N SER A 147 5.91 -2.22 0.32
CA SER A 147 5.78 -2.65 1.70
C SER A 147 4.36 -2.55 2.28
N ARG A 148 3.47 -1.77 1.66
CA ARG A 148 2.05 -1.77 2.02
C ARG A 148 1.37 -3.11 1.72
N LEU A 149 1.89 -3.86 0.75
CA LEU A 149 1.38 -5.18 0.38
C LEU A 149 2.13 -6.31 1.07
N PHE A 150 3.46 -6.31 1.02
CA PHE A 150 4.28 -7.44 1.48
C PHE A 150 4.99 -7.22 2.82
N GLY A 151 4.94 -6.01 3.40
CA GLY A 151 5.54 -5.73 4.70
C GLY A 151 7.00 -5.28 4.63
N PHE A 152 7.75 -5.55 5.68
CA PHE A 152 9.15 -5.14 5.79
C PHE A 152 10.06 -5.90 4.82
N VAL A 153 11.02 -5.18 4.25
CA VAL A 153 12.04 -5.71 3.35
C VAL A 153 13.36 -5.86 4.11
N PRO A 154 13.92 -7.06 4.23
CA PRO A 154 15.20 -7.24 4.90
C PRO A 154 16.35 -6.68 4.04
N GLN A 155 17.42 -6.25 4.72
CA GLN A 155 18.57 -5.61 4.09
C GLN A 155 19.21 -6.45 2.97
N ASP A 156 19.24 -7.76 3.13
CA ASP A 156 19.81 -8.69 2.15
C ASP A 156 18.99 -8.84 0.86
N HIS A 157 17.74 -8.32 0.83
CA HIS A 157 16.92 -8.22 -0.39
C HIS A 157 17.18 -6.92 -1.16
N ILE A 158 17.96 -5.98 -0.62
CA ILE A 158 18.28 -4.73 -1.30
C ILE A 158 19.48 -4.93 -2.20
N ILE A 159 19.27 -4.97 -3.52
CA ILE A 159 20.32 -5.16 -4.51
C ILE A 159 21.20 -3.91 -4.63
N GLY A 160 20.59 -2.71 -4.55
CA GLY A 160 21.29 -1.45 -4.66
C GLY A 160 20.39 -0.26 -4.92
N LYS A 161 21.02 0.90 -5.07
CA LYS A 161 20.36 2.16 -5.43
C LYS A 161 20.61 2.46 -6.91
N ALA A 162 19.53 2.77 -7.64
CA ALA A 162 19.69 3.28 -9.00
C ALA A 162 20.43 4.64 -8.97
N SER A 163 21.55 4.75 -9.65
CA SER A 163 22.38 5.96 -9.68
C SER A 163 22.37 6.66 -11.04
N LEU A 164 22.16 5.90 -12.11
CA LEU A 164 22.25 6.40 -13.48
C LEU A 164 21.15 5.81 -14.35
N ILE A 165 20.50 6.62 -15.15
CA ILE A 165 19.64 6.18 -16.25
C ILE A 165 20.52 6.03 -17.48
N TRP A 166 20.87 4.79 -17.81
CA TRP A 166 21.66 4.51 -19.00
C TRP A 166 20.84 4.59 -20.28
N PHE A 167 19.58 4.12 -20.21
CA PHE A 167 18.69 3.98 -21.37
C PHE A 167 17.25 4.24 -20.94
N SER A 168 16.47 4.95 -21.79
CA SER A 168 15.04 5.18 -21.54
C SER A 168 14.26 5.13 -22.85
N LYS A 169 13.21 4.29 -22.86
CA LYS A 169 12.32 4.11 -24.01
C LYS A 169 10.85 4.11 -23.56
N GLU A 170 9.96 4.61 -24.40
CA GLU A 170 8.52 4.53 -24.17
C GLU A 170 8.00 3.13 -24.38
N LYS A 171 7.03 2.72 -23.56
CA LYS A 171 6.41 1.41 -23.63
C LYS A 171 5.48 1.36 -24.85
N GLY A 172 5.56 0.30 -25.66
CA GLY A 172 4.67 0.07 -26.79
C GLY A 172 5.12 0.71 -28.12
N THR A 173 6.30 1.34 -28.17
CA THR A 173 6.88 1.87 -29.41
C THR A 173 7.70 0.82 -30.17
N GLY A 174 7.85 0.99 -31.50
CA GLY A 174 8.67 0.13 -32.38
C GLY A 174 10.13 0.09 -31.97
N ILE A 175 10.93 -0.81 -32.57
CA ILE A 175 12.35 -1.02 -32.20
C ILE A 175 13.18 0.26 -32.32
N PHE A 176 12.88 1.09 -33.32
CA PHE A 176 13.64 2.29 -33.66
C PHE A 176 13.05 3.61 -33.13
N ASP A 177 11.81 3.57 -32.54
CA ASP A 177 11.08 4.74 -32.09
C ASP A 177 10.91 4.79 -30.57
N GLY A 178 10.54 5.97 -30.02
CA GLY A 178 10.17 6.15 -28.62
C GLY A 178 11.35 6.30 -27.66
N TYR A 179 12.54 6.58 -28.15
CA TYR A 179 13.70 6.85 -27.31
C TYR A 179 13.57 8.21 -26.63
N ARG A 180 13.73 8.22 -25.31
CA ARG A 180 13.71 9.44 -24.49
C ARG A 180 15.14 9.95 -24.32
N TRP A 181 15.68 10.55 -25.38
CA TRP A 181 17.08 11.03 -25.43
C TRP A 181 17.45 11.98 -24.30
N ASN A 182 16.49 12.79 -23.84
CA ASN A 182 16.66 13.72 -22.72
C ASN A 182 16.89 13.04 -21.36
N ARG A 183 16.73 11.72 -21.26
CA ARG A 183 16.93 10.93 -20.03
C ARG A 183 18.15 10.03 -20.08
N PHE A 184 18.87 9.99 -21.19
CA PHE A 184 20.06 9.17 -21.30
C PHE A 184 21.19 9.77 -20.45
N PHE A 185 21.94 8.91 -19.78
CA PHE A 185 23.06 9.27 -18.90
C PHE A 185 22.72 10.28 -17.81
N GLN A 186 21.46 10.39 -17.41
CA GLN A 186 21.09 11.24 -16.29
C GLN A 186 21.22 10.52 -14.95
N SER A 187 21.73 11.24 -13.96
CA SER A 187 21.76 10.74 -12.58
C SER A 187 20.33 10.68 -12.00
N VAL A 188 20.04 9.61 -11.27
CA VAL A 188 18.82 9.49 -10.48
C VAL A 188 19.06 10.21 -9.15
N LYS A 189 18.29 11.27 -8.91
CA LYS A 189 18.30 12.01 -7.64
C LYS A 189 17.39 11.37 -6.61
#